data_693318a0238bb8cf03c188b21eb42f30
#
_entry.id   693318a0238bb8cf03c188b21eb42f30
#
_cell.length_a   1.000
_cell.length_b   1.000
_cell.length_c   1.000
_cell.angle_alpha   90.00
_cell.angle_beta   90.00
_cell.angle_gamma   90.00
#
_symmetry.space_group_name_H-M   'P 1'
#
loop_
_entity.id
_entity.type
_entity.pdbx_description
1 polymer ?
#
loop_
_entity_poly.entity_id
_entity_poly.type
_entity_poly.pdbx_seq_one_letter_code
_entity_poly.pdbx_strand_id
1 'polypeptide(L)'
;DFVRNGFKKGFQIGLDNFDEIFSTYTGQFITVTGIPSSGKSDFVDQMCVGYNKEYGWKTAFASPENAPTYLHAHKLMRKVWGDMPNKGDIGGDKWNQVAEHVNDSFFFIDMERYTLESVLRKGAELVKRKGIKCLVIDPFNKVRDVDCTTEDVNRYTMEYLTKIETFAKKYDVLVMIVAHPTKMYKNSDGKIEEPTMYNIKGGGEWYDASYHGLLVHRDYELKTTKVKVLKCKFQNLGENGAEAHFTWEPRSGCFIPEIKPELEDKMPWE
;
A
#
# COMPACT_ATOMS: atom_id res chain seq x y z
N ASP A 1 -17.33 14.31 -22.61
CA ASP A 1 -16.75 12.94 -22.66
C ASP A 1 -17.36 12.00 -21.63
N PHE A 2 -17.55 12.44 -20.39
CA PHE A 2 -18.10 11.64 -19.29
C PHE A 2 -19.52 11.09 -19.59
N VAL A 3 -20.41 11.91 -20.13
CA VAL A 3 -21.80 11.51 -20.45
C VAL A 3 -21.87 10.45 -21.55
N ARG A 4 -20.86 10.37 -22.41
CA ARG A 4 -20.79 9.40 -23.52
C ARG A 4 -20.05 8.11 -23.17
N ASN A 5 -19.01 8.19 -22.32
CA ASN A 5 -18.05 7.10 -22.09
C ASN A 5 -18.08 6.55 -20.66
N GLY A 6 -18.90 7.11 -19.75
CA GLY A 6 -18.92 6.74 -18.36
C GLY A 6 -17.66 7.14 -17.59
N PHE A 7 -17.52 6.65 -16.36
CA PHE A 7 -16.30 6.84 -15.56
C PHE A 7 -15.16 6.00 -16.13
N LYS A 8 -13.95 6.58 -16.17
CA LYS A 8 -12.76 5.78 -16.44
C LYS A 8 -12.63 4.71 -15.38
N LYS A 9 -12.29 3.49 -15.77
CA LYS A 9 -11.96 2.41 -14.85
C LYS A 9 -10.69 2.82 -14.07
N GLY A 10 -10.68 2.59 -12.76
CA GLY A 10 -9.49 2.81 -11.94
C GLY A 10 -8.40 1.78 -12.25
N PHE A 11 -7.18 2.07 -11.83
CA PHE A 11 -6.07 1.12 -11.90
C PHE A 11 -6.24 0.04 -10.84
N GLN A 12 -6.04 -1.21 -11.22
CA GLN A 12 -6.20 -2.44 -10.46
C GLN A 12 -4.84 -3.12 -10.28
N ILE A 13 -4.74 -4.11 -9.39
CA ILE A 13 -3.45 -4.75 -9.06
C ILE A 13 -3.34 -6.21 -9.50
N GLY A 14 -4.37 -6.73 -10.17
CA GLY A 14 -4.40 -8.12 -10.63
C GLY A 14 -4.71 -9.13 -9.52
N LEU A 15 -5.42 -8.71 -8.47
CA LEU A 15 -5.97 -9.59 -7.43
C LEU A 15 -7.49 -9.50 -7.47
N ASP A 16 -8.15 -10.49 -8.08
CA ASP A 16 -9.56 -10.44 -8.45
C ASP A 16 -10.48 -9.98 -7.31
N ASN A 17 -10.38 -10.60 -6.12
CA ASN A 17 -11.22 -10.27 -4.98
C ASN A 17 -10.98 -8.86 -4.41
N PHE A 18 -9.79 -8.27 -4.61
CA PHE A 18 -9.49 -6.90 -4.23
C PHE A 18 -9.88 -5.93 -5.33
N ASP A 19 -9.65 -6.26 -6.58
CA ASP A 19 -9.96 -5.46 -7.75
C ASP A 19 -11.48 -5.28 -7.97
N GLU A 20 -12.29 -6.19 -7.41
CA GLU A 20 -13.75 -6.06 -7.35
C GLU A 20 -14.20 -4.96 -6.38
N ILE A 21 -13.46 -4.74 -5.29
CA ILE A 21 -13.85 -3.83 -4.22
C ILE A 21 -13.10 -2.51 -4.21
N PHE A 22 -11.97 -2.42 -4.96
CA PHE A 22 -11.11 -1.24 -4.90
C PHE A 22 -10.24 -1.07 -6.15
N SER A 23 -10.15 0.17 -6.60
CA SER A 23 -9.22 0.64 -7.63
C SER A 23 -8.81 2.08 -7.34
N THR A 24 -7.83 2.62 -8.06
CA THR A 24 -7.34 3.98 -7.82
C THR A 24 -7.08 4.75 -9.10
N TYR A 25 -6.87 6.07 -8.96
CA TYR A 25 -6.28 6.91 -10.00
C TYR A 25 -4.90 7.42 -9.57
N THR A 26 -4.07 7.84 -10.51
CA THR A 26 -2.93 8.71 -10.24
C THR A 26 -3.39 10.11 -9.80
N GLY A 27 -2.50 10.90 -9.22
CA GLY A 27 -2.87 12.20 -8.63
C GLY A 27 -3.58 12.11 -7.28
N GLN A 28 -3.63 10.92 -6.69
CA GLN A 28 -4.28 10.61 -5.41
C GLN A 28 -3.29 10.03 -4.40
N PHE A 29 -3.70 9.94 -3.14
CA PHE A 29 -2.95 9.16 -2.16
C PHE A 29 -3.84 8.23 -1.35
N ILE A 30 -3.24 7.12 -0.91
CA ILE A 30 -3.85 6.07 -0.09
C ILE A 30 -3.16 6.05 1.26
N THR A 31 -3.93 6.04 2.34
CA THR A 31 -3.44 5.74 3.67
C THR A 31 -3.67 4.26 3.99
N VAL A 32 -2.61 3.53 4.31
CA VAL A 32 -2.66 2.11 4.70
C VAL A 32 -2.37 1.99 6.18
N THR A 33 -3.32 1.46 6.95
CA THR A 33 -3.18 1.30 8.40
C THR A 33 -3.42 -0.14 8.85
N GLY A 34 -3.18 -0.43 10.11
CA GLY A 34 -3.32 -1.73 10.76
C GLY A 34 -2.35 -1.85 11.92
N ILE A 35 -2.59 -2.79 12.82
CA ILE A 35 -1.71 -3.04 13.97
C ILE A 35 -0.28 -3.40 13.54
N PRO A 36 0.74 -3.24 14.39
CA PRO A 36 2.08 -3.72 14.08
C PRO A 36 2.08 -5.19 13.66
N SER A 37 2.94 -5.55 12.71
CA SER A 37 3.07 -6.91 12.14
C SER A 37 1.85 -7.46 11.40
N SER A 38 0.84 -6.65 11.08
CA SER A 38 -0.34 -7.10 10.31
C SER A 38 -0.08 -7.33 8.82
N GLY A 39 1.13 -7.06 8.30
CA GLY A 39 1.47 -7.26 6.89
C GLY A 39 1.24 -6.04 5.99
N LYS A 40 1.08 -4.83 6.54
CA LYS A 40 0.86 -3.58 5.77
C LYS A 40 1.89 -3.36 4.67
N SER A 41 3.17 -3.35 5.05
CA SER A 41 4.27 -3.13 4.11
C SER A 41 4.33 -4.22 3.03
N ASP A 42 4.09 -5.47 3.41
CA ASP A 42 4.06 -6.59 2.46
C ASP A 42 2.87 -6.49 1.49
N PHE A 43 1.71 -5.96 1.94
CA PHE A 43 0.56 -5.73 1.06
C PHE A 43 0.79 -4.52 0.14
N VAL A 44 1.41 -3.45 0.63
CA VAL A 44 1.82 -2.30 -0.19
C VAL A 44 2.83 -2.74 -1.26
N ASP A 45 3.80 -3.59 -0.91
CA ASP A 45 4.72 -4.20 -1.88
C ASP A 45 3.96 -5.01 -2.94
N GLN A 46 2.95 -5.79 -2.52
CA GLN A 46 2.08 -6.54 -3.44
C GLN A 46 1.33 -5.61 -4.40
N MET A 47 0.77 -4.50 -3.90
CA MET A 47 0.11 -3.51 -4.75
C MET A 47 1.08 -2.91 -5.77
N CYS A 48 2.31 -2.57 -5.36
CA CYS A 48 3.34 -2.04 -6.25
C CYS A 48 3.74 -3.03 -7.34
N VAL A 49 3.93 -4.30 -6.98
CA VAL A 49 4.22 -5.37 -7.94
C VAL A 49 3.03 -5.59 -8.88
N GLY A 50 1.80 -5.53 -8.38
CA GLY A 50 0.59 -5.60 -9.19
C GLY A 50 0.50 -4.48 -10.22
N TYR A 51 0.62 -3.22 -9.79
CA TYR A 51 0.64 -2.08 -10.72
C TYR A 51 1.79 -2.15 -11.73
N ASN A 52 2.94 -2.66 -11.32
CA ASN A 52 4.06 -2.87 -12.25
C ASN A 52 3.73 -3.93 -13.29
N LYS A 53 3.16 -5.05 -12.89
CA LYS A 53 2.79 -6.15 -13.77
C LYS A 53 1.69 -5.74 -14.77
N GLU A 54 0.65 -5.05 -14.29
CA GLU A 54 -0.52 -4.70 -15.09
C GLU A 54 -0.28 -3.49 -16.02
N TYR A 55 0.51 -2.51 -15.56
CA TYR A 55 0.66 -1.22 -16.26
C TYR A 55 2.11 -0.79 -16.49
N GLY A 56 3.10 -1.59 -16.09
CA GLY A 56 4.51 -1.20 -16.16
C GLY A 56 4.90 -0.05 -15.23
N TRP A 57 4.10 0.22 -14.20
CA TRP A 57 4.40 1.31 -13.27
C TRP A 57 5.69 1.06 -12.51
N LYS A 58 6.50 2.09 -12.43
CA LYS A 58 7.71 2.09 -11.62
C LYS A 58 7.41 2.74 -10.28
N THR A 59 8.01 2.19 -9.22
CA THR A 59 7.76 2.63 -7.84
C THR A 59 9.03 3.11 -7.17
N ALA A 60 8.94 4.20 -6.38
CA ALA A 60 9.97 4.61 -5.44
C ALA A 60 9.52 4.35 -4.00
N PHE A 61 10.42 3.82 -3.17
CA PHE A 61 10.17 3.53 -1.77
C PHE A 61 11.04 4.41 -0.87
N ALA A 62 10.40 5.16 0.03
CA ALA A 62 11.02 5.79 1.18
C ALA A 62 10.64 4.98 2.41
N SER A 63 11.39 3.90 2.66
CA SER A 63 11.05 2.89 3.66
C SER A 63 12.19 2.67 4.66
N PRO A 64 12.42 3.60 5.61
CA PRO A 64 13.53 3.49 6.56
C PRO A 64 13.45 2.27 7.50
N GLU A 65 12.28 1.65 7.66
CA GLU A 65 12.15 0.42 8.45
C GLU A 65 12.50 -0.86 7.65
N ASN A 66 12.51 -0.78 6.32
CA ASN A 66 12.93 -1.88 5.45
C ASN A 66 14.44 -1.82 5.11
N ALA A 67 15.25 -1.29 6.01
CA ALA A 67 16.70 -1.28 5.87
C ALA A 67 17.31 -2.62 6.36
N PRO A 68 18.42 -3.07 5.74
CA PRO A 68 19.06 -2.51 4.55
C PRO A 68 18.26 -2.79 3.27
N THR A 69 18.40 -1.91 2.27
CA THR A 69 17.59 -1.90 1.03
C THR A 69 17.62 -3.20 0.24
N TYR A 70 18.72 -3.96 0.31
CA TYR A 70 18.82 -5.26 -0.39
C TYR A 70 17.82 -6.29 0.15
N LEU A 71 17.42 -6.22 1.43
CA LEU A 71 16.39 -7.11 1.98
C LEU A 71 15.01 -6.76 1.41
N HIS A 72 14.72 -5.48 1.23
CA HIS A 72 13.47 -5.04 0.59
C HIS A 72 13.48 -5.45 -0.90
N ALA A 73 14.59 -5.22 -1.61
CA ALA A 73 14.73 -5.68 -3.00
C ALA A 73 14.51 -7.19 -3.12
N HIS A 74 15.05 -7.99 -2.19
CA HIS A 74 14.85 -9.44 -2.17
C HIS A 74 13.36 -9.83 -1.94
N LYS A 75 12.63 -9.10 -1.10
CA LYS A 75 11.18 -9.31 -0.94
C LYS A 75 10.44 -9.07 -2.26
N LEU A 76 10.75 -7.98 -2.96
CA LEU A 76 10.16 -7.66 -4.26
C LEU A 76 10.53 -8.70 -5.32
N MET A 77 11.80 -9.15 -5.35
CA MET A 77 12.24 -10.23 -6.25
C MET A 77 11.40 -11.50 -6.05
N ARG A 78 11.14 -11.91 -4.80
CA ARG A 78 10.33 -13.10 -4.51
C ARG A 78 8.90 -12.95 -5.01
N LYS A 79 8.29 -11.78 -4.83
CA LYS A 79 6.94 -11.48 -5.33
C LYS A 79 6.88 -11.49 -6.87
N VAL A 80 7.89 -10.95 -7.53
CA VAL A 80 8.00 -10.95 -9.00
C VAL A 80 8.28 -12.36 -9.52
N TRP A 81 9.13 -13.14 -8.82
CA TRP A 81 9.43 -14.52 -9.16
C TRP A 81 8.24 -15.46 -8.97
N GLY A 82 7.41 -15.18 -7.97
CA GLY A 82 6.26 -16.01 -7.56
C GLY A 82 6.62 -17.16 -6.63
N ASP A 83 7.89 -17.27 -6.20
CA ASP A 83 8.39 -18.29 -5.26
C ASP A 83 9.69 -17.78 -4.59
N MET A 84 10.25 -18.59 -3.69
CA MET A 84 11.59 -18.38 -3.14
C MET A 84 12.63 -19.05 -4.03
N PRO A 85 13.56 -18.28 -4.64
CA PRO A 85 14.62 -18.87 -5.44
C PRO A 85 15.49 -19.84 -4.62
N ASN A 86 15.86 -20.97 -5.20
CA ASN A 86 16.80 -21.92 -4.62
C ASN A 86 18.26 -21.47 -4.86
N LYS A 87 19.23 -22.04 -4.15
CA LYS A 87 20.65 -21.72 -4.34
C LYS A 87 21.13 -21.96 -5.80
N GLY A 88 20.57 -22.97 -6.48
CA GLY A 88 20.90 -23.28 -7.87
C GLY A 88 20.32 -22.30 -8.90
N ASP A 89 19.34 -21.50 -8.52
CA ASP A 89 18.74 -20.49 -9.41
C ASP A 89 19.57 -19.19 -9.46
N ILE A 90 20.40 -18.97 -8.42
CA ILE A 90 21.20 -17.75 -8.28
C ILE A 90 22.24 -17.67 -9.41
N GLY A 91 22.22 -16.58 -10.17
CA GLY A 91 23.10 -16.37 -11.32
C GLY A 91 22.64 -17.01 -12.63
N GLY A 92 21.54 -17.77 -12.59
CA GLY A 92 20.90 -18.30 -13.81
C GLY A 92 20.12 -17.23 -14.58
N ASP A 93 19.69 -17.56 -15.80
CA ASP A 93 19.03 -16.60 -16.69
C ASP A 93 17.76 -15.99 -16.09
N LYS A 94 16.89 -16.80 -15.48
CA LYS A 94 15.67 -16.30 -14.83
C LYS A 94 16.00 -15.37 -13.65
N TRP A 95 17.03 -15.71 -12.85
CA TRP A 95 17.48 -14.86 -11.75
C TRP A 95 17.91 -13.48 -12.26
N ASN A 96 18.75 -13.46 -13.30
CA ASN A 96 19.27 -12.23 -13.88
C ASN A 96 18.14 -11.38 -14.47
N GLN A 97 17.20 -11.98 -15.18
CA GLN A 97 16.02 -11.28 -15.72
C GLN A 97 15.16 -10.66 -14.64
N VAL A 98 14.87 -11.38 -13.54
CA VAL A 98 14.08 -10.84 -12.43
C VAL A 98 14.83 -9.76 -11.68
N ALA A 99 16.16 -9.93 -11.46
CA ALA A 99 16.98 -8.93 -10.81
C ALA A 99 17.05 -7.63 -11.64
N GLU A 100 17.23 -7.74 -12.96
CA GLU A 100 17.22 -6.59 -13.88
C GLU A 100 15.86 -5.90 -13.86
N HIS A 101 14.76 -6.66 -13.96
CA HIS A 101 13.41 -6.13 -13.90
C HIS A 101 13.14 -5.37 -12.59
N VAL A 102 13.56 -5.92 -11.44
CA VAL A 102 13.40 -5.26 -10.12
C VAL A 102 14.22 -3.98 -10.06
N ASN A 103 15.47 -4.00 -10.55
CA ASN A 103 16.33 -2.80 -10.59
C ASN A 103 15.76 -1.69 -11.49
N ASP A 104 15.09 -2.05 -12.57
CA ASP A 104 14.51 -1.10 -13.52
C ASP A 104 13.15 -0.55 -13.08
N SER A 105 12.47 -1.27 -12.20
CA SER A 105 11.09 -0.96 -11.80
C SER A 105 10.96 -0.38 -10.40
N PHE A 106 11.86 -0.72 -9.47
CA PHE A 106 11.73 -0.37 -8.06
C PHE A 106 12.97 0.37 -7.54
N PHE A 107 12.77 1.59 -7.07
CA PHE A 107 13.83 2.51 -6.64
C PHE A 107 13.74 2.74 -5.13
N PHE A 108 14.87 2.71 -4.45
CA PHE A 108 14.93 2.93 -3.00
C PHE A 108 15.50 4.32 -2.74
N ILE A 109 14.74 5.13 -2.02
CA ILE A 109 15.19 6.42 -1.50
C ILE A 109 15.88 6.13 -0.18
N ASP A 110 17.19 6.10 -0.18
CA ASP A 110 18.02 5.88 1.00
C ASP A 110 18.69 7.20 1.42
N MET A 111 18.57 7.57 2.70
CA MET A 111 19.02 8.83 3.26
C MET A 111 19.44 8.64 4.72
N GLU A 112 20.39 9.44 5.20
CA GLU A 112 20.74 9.48 6.62
C GLU A 112 19.58 10.04 7.47
N ARG A 113 18.85 11.03 6.93
CA ARG A 113 17.70 11.65 7.60
C ARG A 113 16.52 11.76 6.63
N TYR A 114 15.41 11.18 7.00
CA TYR A 114 14.17 11.22 6.23
C TYR A 114 13.28 12.36 6.68
N THR A 115 13.24 13.44 5.90
CA THR A 115 12.22 14.48 6.03
C THR A 115 11.23 14.36 4.86
N LEU A 116 9.98 14.80 5.05
CA LEU A 116 9.00 14.77 3.96
C LEU A 116 9.51 15.55 2.74
N GLU A 117 10.06 16.74 2.97
CA GLU A 117 10.59 17.58 1.88
C GLU A 117 11.68 16.87 1.09
N SER A 118 12.64 16.22 1.78
CA SER A 118 13.72 15.50 1.11
C SER A 118 13.21 14.30 0.31
N VAL A 119 12.22 13.56 0.86
CA VAL A 119 11.59 12.42 0.17
C VAL A 119 10.82 12.89 -1.07
N LEU A 120 10.01 13.94 -0.96
CA LEU A 120 9.25 14.48 -2.10
C LEU A 120 10.18 15.05 -3.18
N ARG A 121 11.29 15.71 -2.80
CA ARG A 121 12.31 16.17 -3.75
C ARG A 121 12.92 15.01 -4.53
N LYS A 122 13.34 13.95 -3.83
CA LYS A 122 13.87 12.72 -4.47
C LYS A 122 12.82 12.01 -5.32
N GLY A 123 11.59 11.94 -4.84
CA GLY A 123 10.44 11.45 -5.63
C GLY A 123 10.28 12.21 -6.94
N ALA A 124 10.34 13.55 -6.90
CA ALA A 124 10.25 14.39 -8.10
C ALA A 124 11.41 14.16 -9.09
N GLU A 125 12.63 13.95 -8.59
CA GLU A 125 13.78 13.55 -9.43
C GLU A 125 13.53 12.21 -10.13
N LEU A 126 13.01 11.23 -9.39
CA LEU A 126 12.71 9.89 -9.93
C LEU A 126 11.54 9.91 -10.91
N VAL A 127 10.51 10.74 -10.70
CA VAL A 127 9.47 10.96 -11.71
C VAL A 127 10.09 11.42 -13.03
N LYS A 128 10.93 12.46 -12.97
CA LYS A 128 11.54 13.06 -14.17
C LYS A 128 12.54 12.14 -14.87
N ARG A 129 13.36 11.38 -14.11
CA ARG A 129 14.45 10.57 -14.65
C ARG A 129 14.07 9.15 -14.99
N LYS A 130 13.16 8.56 -14.21
CA LYS A 130 12.81 7.14 -14.28
C LYS A 130 11.34 6.90 -14.63
N GLY A 131 10.51 7.94 -14.58
CA GLY A 131 9.08 7.83 -14.88
C GLY A 131 8.30 7.05 -13.83
N ILE A 132 8.67 7.16 -12.54
CA ILE A 132 7.90 6.49 -11.49
C ILE A 132 6.45 6.99 -11.50
N LYS A 133 5.53 6.07 -11.24
CA LYS A 133 4.09 6.34 -11.12
C LYS A 133 3.57 6.07 -9.71
N CYS A 134 4.38 5.50 -8.84
CA CYS A 134 4.06 5.29 -7.44
C CYS A 134 5.20 5.75 -6.53
N LEU A 135 4.85 6.41 -5.41
CA LEU A 135 5.76 6.74 -4.30
C LEU A 135 5.19 6.13 -3.02
N VAL A 136 5.98 5.32 -2.34
CA VAL A 136 5.64 4.72 -1.05
C VAL A 136 6.39 5.41 0.07
N ILE A 137 5.68 5.75 1.15
CA ILE A 137 6.24 6.27 2.41
C ILE A 137 5.89 5.26 3.51
N ASP A 138 6.86 4.54 4.04
CA ASP A 138 6.66 3.45 4.99
C ASP A 138 7.71 3.43 6.11
N PRO A 139 7.33 3.84 7.33
CA PRO A 139 6.06 4.45 7.70
C PRO A 139 6.15 6.00 7.84
N PHE A 140 4.99 6.64 7.90
CA PHE A 140 4.83 8.08 8.14
C PHE A 140 5.64 8.62 9.32
N ASN A 141 5.62 7.93 10.46
CA ASN A 141 6.26 8.39 11.68
C ASN A 141 7.80 8.42 11.63
N LYS A 142 8.41 7.81 10.62
CA LYS A 142 9.86 7.83 10.36
C LYS A 142 10.26 8.85 9.29
N VAL A 143 9.30 9.35 8.53
CA VAL A 143 9.49 10.32 7.44
C VAL A 143 8.78 11.62 7.82
N ARG A 144 9.35 12.36 8.77
CA ARG A 144 8.77 13.63 9.24
C ARG A 144 9.85 14.63 9.62
N ASP A 145 9.49 15.90 9.63
CA ASP A 145 10.32 16.96 10.13
C ASP A 145 10.44 16.87 11.67
N VAL A 146 11.59 17.23 12.21
CA VAL A 146 11.97 16.87 13.61
C VAL A 146 11.28 17.73 14.67
N ASP A 147 10.80 18.89 14.30
CA ASP A 147 10.43 19.92 15.26
C ASP A 147 8.92 20.01 15.56
N CYS A 148 8.19 18.92 15.30
CA CYS A 148 6.77 18.87 15.62
C CYS A 148 6.56 18.60 17.11
N THR A 149 6.13 19.62 17.86
CA THR A 149 5.70 19.47 19.25
C THR A 149 4.37 18.72 19.33
N THR A 150 4.10 18.10 20.48
CA THR A 150 2.87 17.32 20.67
C THR A 150 1.59 18.16 20.58
N GLU A 151 1.69 19.46 20.81
CA GLU A 151 0.55 20.37 20.84
C GLU A 151 -0.01 20.71 19.45
N ASP A 152 0.80 20.55 18.38
CA ASP A 152 0.44 20.87 17.00
C ASP A 152 0.28 19.65 16.07
N VAL A 153 0.04 18.45 16.64
CA VAL A 153 0.01 17.21 15.85
C VAL A 153 -1.02 17.26 14.71
N ASN A 154 -2.21 17.77 14.95
CA ASN A 154 -3.25 17.83 13.94
C ASN A 154 -2.88 18.77 12.81
N ARG A 155 -2.40 19.98 13.16
CA ARG A 155 -1.93 20.97 12.19
C ARG A 155 -0.77 20.41 11.36
N TYR A 156 0.20 19.79 12.01
CA TYR A 156 1.33 19.16 11.32
C TYR A 156 0.86 18.05 10.37
N THR A 157 -0.06 17.21 10.82
CA THR A 157 -0.61 16.11 10.00
C THR A 157 -1.32 16.69 8.77
N MET A 158 -2.14 17.72 8.93
CA MET A 158 -2.83 18.40 7.83
C MET A 158 -1.84 19.00 6.82
N GLU A 159 -0.82 19.72 7.28
CA GLU A 159 0.22 20.29 6.42
C GLU A 159 1.00 19.21 5.67
N TYR A 160 1.33 18.10 6.36
CA TYR A 160 1.99 16.95 5.77
C TYR A 160 1.16 16.33 4.64
N LEU A 161 -0.11 16.03 4.90
CA LEU A 161 -1.01 15.42 3.93
C LEU A 161 -1.32 16.34 2.75
N THR A 162 -1.41 17.65 2.99
CA THR A 162 -1.55 18.68 1.93
C THR A 162 -0.35 18.70 0.99
N LYS A 163 0.88 18.61 1.53
CA LYS A 163 2.10 18.53 0.70
C LYS A 163 2.10 17.25 -0.16
N ILE A 164 1.66 16.13 0.39
CA ILE A 164 1.54 14.86 -0.35
C ILE A 164 0.49 14.94 -1.44
N GLU A 165 -0.68 15.47 -1.15
CA GLU A 165 -1.74 15.65 -2.14
C GLU A 165 -1.28 16.55 -3.30
N THR A 166 -0.63 17.66 -2.95
CA THR A 166 -0.06 18.59 -3.93
C THR A 166 0.98 17.92 -4.82
N PHE A 167 1.85 17.09 -4.21
CA PHE A 167 2.84 16.32 -4.95
C PHE A 167 2.19 15.28 -5.89
N ALA A 168 1.24 14.50 -5.37
CA ALA A 168 0.53 13.50 -6.17
C ALA A 168 -0.13 14.11 -7.41
N LYS A 169 -0.86 15.20 -7.23
CA LYS A 169 -1.53 15.94 -8.32
C LYS A 169 -0.53 16.54 -9.31
N LYS A 170 0.51 17.22 -8.80
CA LYS A 170 1.51 17.91 -9.64
C LYS A 170 2.26 16.96 -10.57
N TYR A 171 2.58 15.76 -10.10
CA TYR A 171 3.38 14.79 -10.83
C TYR A 171 2.58 13.66 -11.44
N ASP A 172 1.26 13.66 -11.25
CA ASP A 172 0.35 12.59 -11.71
C ASP A 172 0.84 11.21 -11.28
N VAL A 173 1.09 11.05 -9.98
CA VAL A 173 1.54 9.81 -9.35
C VAL A 173 0.59 9.37 -8.23
N LEU A 174 0.56 8.09 -7.95
CA LEU A 174 -0.07 7.56 -6.75
C LEU A 174 0.92 7.64 -5.60
N VAL A 175 0.48 8.16 -4.43
CA VAL A 175 1.28 8.09 -3.20
C VAL A 175 0.62 7.12 -2.23
N MET A 176 1.37 6.16 -1.70
CA MET A 176 0.90 5.27 -0.63
C MET A 176 1.65 5.56 0.67
N ILE A 177 0.90 5.75 1.75
CA ILE A 177 1.45 6.10 3.07
C ILE A 177 1.05 5.01 4.05
N VAL A 178 2.05 4.35 4.63
CA VAL A 178 1.81 3.43 5.75
C VAL A 178 1.83 4.23 7.06
N ALA A 179 0.74 4.16 7.80
CA ALA A 179 0.58 4.87 9.07
C ALA A 179 0.13 3.91 10.17
N HIS A 180 0.88 3.88 11.28
CA HIS A 180 0.55 3.04 12.41
C HIS A 180 -0.54 3.69 13.26
N PRO A 181 -1.52 2.91 13.77
CA PRO A 181 -2.46 3.41 14.75
C PRO A 181 -1.74 3.75 16.06
N THR A 182 -2.34 4.59 16.86
CA THR A 182 -1.93 4.82 18.25
C THR A 182 -2.08 3.53 19.05
N LYS A 183 -1.59 3.52 20.28
CA LYS A 183 -1.68 2.33 21.14
C LYS A 183 -3.15 1.90 21.29
N MET A 184 -3.45 0.70 20.79
CA MET A 184 -4.78 0.09 20.90
C MET A 184 -4.85 -0.75 22.19
N TYR A 185 -5.99 -0.71 22.84
CA TYR A 185 -6.25 -1.49 24.06
C TYR A 185 -7.17 -2.66 23.71
N LYS A 186 -7.06 -3.74 24.49
CA LYS A 186 -7.98 -4.86 24.39
C LYS A 186 -9.35 -4.44 24.94
N ASN A 187 -10.40 -4.88 24.28
CA ASN A 187 -11.78 -4.72 24.75
C ASN A 187 -12.07 -5.70 25.92
N SER A 188 -13.31 -5.70 26.42
CA SER A 188 -13.79 -6.60 27.50
C SER A 188 -13.57 -8.08 27.18
N ASP A 189 -13.57 -8.46 25.92
CA ASP A 189 -13.40 -9.84 25.43
C ASP A 189 -11.94 -10.21 25.18
N GLY A 190 -11.01 -9.33 25.55
CA GLY A 190 -9.57 -9.51 25.40
C GLY A 190 -9.06 -9.36 23.96
N LYS A 191 -9.90 -8.93 23.01
CA LYS A 191 -9.55 -8.71 21.61
C LYS A 191 -9.19 -7.24 21.37
N ILE A 192 -8.23 -7.02 20.46
CA ILE A 192 -7.93 -5.69 19.95
C ILE A 192 -8.91 -5.40 18.82
N GLU A 193 -9.65 -4.31 18.93
CA GLU A 193 -10.54 -3.85 17.86
C GLU A 193 -9.76 -3.51 16.60
N GLU A 194 -10.42 -3.65 15.44
CA GLU A 194 -9.82 -3.25 14.17
C GLU A 194 -9.59 -1.74 14.15
N PRO A 195 -8.36 -1.28 13.89
CA PRO A 195 -8.11 0.14 13.82
C PRO A 195 -8.78 0.76 12.60
N THR A 196 -9.25 1.96 12.79
CA THR A 196 -9.74 2.85 11.74
C THR A 196 -8.72 3.95 11.46
N MET A 197 -8.97 4.81 10.48
CA MET A 197 -8.11 5.96 10.23
C MET A 197 -8.10 6.96 11.39
N TYR A 198 -9.16 7.01 12.20
CA TYR A 198 -9.24 7.85 13.41
C TYR A 198 -8.28 7.40 14.52
N ASN A 199 -7.83 6.16 14.49
CA ASN A 199 -6.87 5.65 15.46
C ASN A 199 -5.42 6.01 15.13
N ILE A 200 -5.13 6.57 13.96
CA ILE A 200 -3.80 7.08 13.61
C ILE A 200 -3.55 8.38 14.39
N LYS A 201 -2.33 8.65 14.81
CA LYS A 201 -1.98 9.90 15.48
C LYS A 201 -2.27 11.10 14.55
N GLY A 202 -3.13 12.02 14.98
CA GLY A 202 -3.71 13.07 14.13
C GLY A 202 -5.04 12.65 13.47
N GLY A 203 -5.67 11.62 13.99
CA GLY A 203 -6.92 10.93 13.68
C GLY A 203 -7.82 11.48 12.58
N GLY A 204 -8.61 12.51 12.91
CA GLY A 204 -9.58 13.10 11.97
C GLY A 204 -8.96 13.59 10.67
N GLU A 205 -7.76 14.18 10.75
CA GLU A 205 -7.04 14.72 9.59
C GLU A 205 -6.71 13.64 8.55
N TRP A 206 -6.39 12.43 9.01
CA TRP A 206 -6.15 11.30 8.11
C TRP A 206 -7.40 10.90 7.35
N TYR A 207 -8.54 10.83 8.05
CA TYR A 207 -9.79 10.50 7.41
C TYR A 207 -10.20 11.60 6.42
N ASP A 208 -10.13 12.86 6.82
CA ASP A 208 -10.60 13.98 6.00
C ASP A 208 -9.76 14.17 4.73
N ALA A 209 -8.43 14.19 4.86
CA ALA A 209 -7.53 14.48 3.76
C ALA A 209 -7.33 13.31 2.79
N SER A 210 -7.36 12.04 3.26
CA SER A 210 -7.07 10.89 2.39
C SER A 210 -8.14 10.69 1.32
N TYR A 211 -7.71 10.39 0.10
CA TYR A 211 -8.62 9.92 -0.95
C TYR A 211 -9.14 8.52 -0.64
N HIS A 212 -8.23 7.66 -0.18
CA HIS A 212 -8.53 6.28 0.14
C HIS A 212 -7.85 5.88 1.45
N GLY A 213 -8.49 5.01 2.18
CA GLY A 213 -7.98 4.39 3.39
C GLY A 213 -8.15 2.88 3.32
N LEU A 214 -7.08 2.14 3.58
CA LEU A 214 -7.08 0.69 3.63
C LEU A 214 -6.62 0.22 5.02
N LEU A 215 -7.33 -0.77 5.57
CA LEU A 215 -6.89 -1.53 6.73
C LEU A 215 -6.31 -2.86 6.26
N VAL A 216 -5.12 -3.19 6.75
CA VAL A 216 -4.55 -4.55 6.61
C VAL A 216 -4.57 -5.19 8.00
N HIS A 217 -5.34 -6.26 8.13
CA HIS A 217 -5.50 -7.00 9.38
C HIS A 217 -5.16 -8.48 9.17
N ARG A 218 -4.26 -9.00 9.99
CA ARG A 218 -3.85 -10.40 9.96
C ARG A 218 -4.42 -11.16 11.15
N ASP A 219 -5.14 -12.22 10.84
CA ASP A 219 -5.53 -13.23 11.82
C ASP A 219 -4.46 -14.33 11.84
N TYR A 220 -3.76 -14.45 12.97
CA TYR A 220 -2.69 -15.43 13.12
C TYR A 220 -3.20 -16.83 13.43
N GLU A 221 -4.40 -16.95 13.99
CA GLU A 221 -5.03 -18.24 14.32
C GLU A 221 -5.56 -18.87 13.03
N LEU A 222 -6.29 -18.11 12.24
CA LEU A 222 -6.83 -18.54 10.96
C LEU A 222 -5.79 -18.49 9.82
N LYS A 223 -4.63 -17.87 10.03
CA LYS A 223 -3.58 -17.64 9.02
C LYS A 223 -4.08 -16.87 7.79
N THR A 224 -5.10 -16.05 7.97
CA THR A 224 -5.69 -15.23 6.91
C THR A 224 -5.28 -13.77 7.06
N THR A 225 -5.34 -13.01 5.97
CA THR A 225 -5.16 -11.57 5.98
C THR A 225 -6.36 -10.93 5.31
N LYS A 226 -6.98 -10.00 6.01
CA LYS A 226 -8.08 -9.20 5.51
C LYS A 226 -7.58 -7.82 5.11
N VAL A 227 -8.02 -7.35 3.95
CA VAL A 227 -7.86 -5.96 3.52
C VAL A 227 -9.23 -5.33 3.40
N LYS A 228 -9.47 -4.27 4.17
CA LYS A 228 -10.75 -3.58 4.24
C LYS A 228 -10.63 -2.17 3.70
N VAL A 229 -11.56 -1.75 2.88
CA VAL A 229 -11.69 -0.37 2.42
C VAL A 229 -12.32 0.47 3.52
N LEU A 230 -11.48 1.24 4.25
CA LEU A 230 -11.95 2.15 5.31
C LEU A 230 -12.56 3.43 4.73
N LYS A 231 -12.03 3.87 3.59
CA LYS A 231 -12.49 5.05 2.85
C LYS A 231 -12.19 4.90 1.37
N CYS A 232 -13.18 5.18 0.56
CA CYS A 232 -13.04 5.44 -0.87
C CYS A 232 -13.82 6.71 -1.20
N LYS A 233 -13.12 7.76 -1.65
CA LYS A 233 -13.74 9.08 -1.91
C LYS A 233 -14.69 9.04 -3.11
N PHE A 234 -14.41 8.19 -4.09
CA PHE A 234 -15.17 8.09 -5.34
C PHE A 234 -15.82 6.72 -5.45
N GLN A 235 -17.13 6.68 -5.52
CA GLN A 235 -17.93 5.44 -5.55
C GLN A 235 -17.59 4.50 -6.73
N ASN A 236 -17.10 5.06 -7.84
CA ASN A 236 -16.68 4.28 -9.00
C ASN A 236 -15.33 3.58 -8.84
N LEU A 237 -14.61 3.84 -7.75
CA LEU A 237 -13.30 3.26 -7.46
C LEU A 237 -13.34 2.19 -6.37
N GLY A 238 -14.41 2.16 -5.58
CA GLY A 238 -14.53 1.16 -4.53
C GLY A 238 -15.68 1.43 -3.57
N GLU A 239 -15.93 0.46 -2.71
CA GLU A 239 -17.01 0.45 -1.74
C GLU A 239 -16.48 0.54 -0.32
N ASN A 240 -16.93 1.55 0.45
CA ASN A 240 -16.57 1.72 1.84
C ASN A 240 -17.09 0.55 2.68
N GLY A 241 -16.20 -0.04 3.47
CA GLY A 241 -16.50 -1.19 4.31
C GLY A 241 -16.32 -2.56 3.62
N ALA A 242 -16.14 -2.59 2.29
CA ALA A 242 -15.88 -3.84 1.58
C ALA A 242 -14.55 -4.47 2.01
N GLU A 243 -14.49 -5.79 1.98
CA GLU A 243 -13.37 -6.59 2.49
C GLU A 243 -12.94 -7.65 1.46
N ALA A 244 -11.62 -7.79 1.29
CA ALA A 244 -10.99 -8.86 0.54
C ALA A 244 -10.14 -9.71 1.48
N HIS A 245 -10.19 -11.03 1.30
CA HIS A 245 -9.51 -12.00 2.15
C HIS A 245 -8.42 -12.74 1.37
N PHE A 246 -7.31 -13.00 2.06
CA PHE A 246 -6.11 -13.58 1.45
C PHE A 246 -5.47 -14.59 2.38
N THR A 247 -4.88 -15.62 1.78
CA THR A 247 -3.86 -16.43 2.43
C THR A 247 -2.48 -15.87 2.08
N TRP A 248 -1.61 -15.71 3.06
CA TRP A 248 -0.23 -15.28 2.80
C TRP A 248 0.66 -16.49 2.50
N GLU A 249 1.29 -16.48 1.34
CA GLU A 249 2.20 -17.54 0.90
C GLU A 249 3.64 -17.22 1.33
N PRO A 250 4.25 -18.01 2.25
CA PRO A 250 5.55 -17.68 2.84
C PRO A 250 6.72 -17.69 1.87
N ARG A 251 6.68 -18.52 0.82
CA ARG A 251 7.80 -18.67 -0.12
C ARG A 251 7.93 -17.47 -1.05
N SER A 252 6.86 -17.08 -1.70
CA SER A 252 6.81 -15.90 -2.57
C SER A 252 6.65 -14.60 -1.80
N GLY A 253 6.07 -14.66 -0.59
CA GLY A 253 5.64 -13.50 0.17
C GLY A 253 4.41 -12.83 -0.43
N CYS A 254 3.68 -13.51 -1.34
CA CYS A 254 2.48 -12.99 -1.98
C CYS A 254 1.23 -13.23 -1.13
N PHE A 255 0.25 -12.34 -1.31
CA PHE A 255 -1.12 -12.53 -0.85
C PHE A 255 -1.91 -13.22 -1.97
N ILE A 256 -2.45 -14.40 -1.67
CA ILE A 256 -3.24 -15.19 -2.59
C ILE A 256 -4.71 -14.97 -2.25
N PRO A 257 -5.55 -14.55 -3.21
CA PRO A 257 -6.98 -14.37 -2.98
C PRO A 257 -7.63 -15.64 -2.44
N GLU A 258 -8.43 -15.52 -1.37
CA GLU A 258 -9.31 -16.60 -0.95
C GLU A 258 -10.51 -16.62 -1.90
N ILE A 259 -10.71 -17.77 -2.54
CA ILE A 259 -11.88 -18.02 -3.37
C ILE A 259 -13.06 -18.16 -2.41
N LYS A 260 -14.02 -17.24 -2.46
CA LYS A 260 -15.31 -17.47 -1.78
C LYS A 260 -15.90 -18.72 -2.41
N PRO A 261 -16.31 -19.73 -1.61
CA PRO A 261 -17.11 -20.81 -2.18
C PRO A 261 -18.31 -20.14 -2.85
N GLU A 262 -18.55 -20.44 -4.12
CA GLU A 262 -19.81 -20.08 -4.77
C GLU A 262 -20.91 -20.51 -3.83
N LEU A 263 -21.71 -19.55 -3.34
CA LEU A 263 -22.96 -19.88 -2.68
C LEU A 263 -23.74 -20.62 -3.77
N GLU A 264 -23.88 -21.96 -3.61
CA GLU A 264 -24.86 -22.70 -4.37
C GLU A 264 -26.16 -21.91 -4.22
N ASP A 265 -26.62 -21.30 -5.29
CA ASP A 265 -27.95 -20.69 -5.37
C ASP A 265 -28.95 -21.85 -5.18
N LYS A 266 -29.14 -22.21 -3.91
CA LYS A 266 -30.30 -23.05 -3.54
C LYS A 266 -31.52 -22.21 -3.81
N MET A 267 -32.14 -22.55 -4.93
CA MET A 267 -33.42 -21.95 -5.28
C MET A 267 -34.36 -22.12 -4.07
N PRO A 268 -35.12 -21.09 -3.67
CA PRO A 268 -35.94 -21.11 -2.44
C PRO A 268 -36.99 -22.23 -2.40
N TRP A 269 -37.06 -23.07 -3.41
CA TRP A 269 -38.04 -24.14 -3.58
C TRP A 269 -37.42 -25.55 -3.84
N GLU A 270 -36.12 -25.75 -3.61
CA GLU A 270 -35.50 -27.08 -3.56
C GLU A 270 -35.42 -27.66 -2.15
#